data_4d2fb791b0eba754a538019af83002a8
#
_entry.id   4d2fb791b0eba754a538019af83002a8
#
_cell.length_a   1.000
_cell.length_b   1.000
_cell.length_c   1.000
_cell.angle_alpha   90.00
_cell.angle_beta   90.00
_cell.angle_gamma   90.00
#
_symmetry.space_group_name_H-M   'P 1'
#
loop_
_entity.id
_entity.type
_entity.pdbx_description
1 polymer ?
#
loop_
_entity_poly.entity_id
_entity_poly.type
_entity_poly.pdbx_seq_one_letter_code
_entity_poly.pdbx_strand_id
1 'polypeptide(L)'
;MKYVHGYNQRENIRLRDQASTLAELLHYDTFYPAGCQVLEAGCGVGAQTITLASNSPDAHITSIDISASSLAEASMRITEAGITNVSFQQGDIFNLPFKPDSFDHIFVCFVLEHLPMPGKALECLKNLLKLGGTITVIEGDHGSTYFYPDSDAARRAILCQVKLQKRAGGNANIGRELYPLLNAVGFSSIHVSPRLVYVDSSRPLFVEGFTKNTFTAMIEGIRQASVEAGLIDEKTFDEGIRALYRTTEDDGVFCYTFFKAIGKK
;
A
#
# COMPACT_ATOMS: atom_id res chain seq x y z
N MET A 1 -10.14 -3.96 14.07
CA MET A 1 -10.30 -3.40 12.72
C MET A 1 -10.47 -4.53 11.73
N LYS A 2 -11.38 -4.45 10.77
CA LYS A 2 -11.61 -5.54 9.81
C LYS A 2 -10.96 -5.13 8.48
N TYR A 3 -9.88 -5.80 8.09
CA TYR A 3 -9.24 -5.62 6.80
C TYR A 3 -10.17 -6.13 5.69
N VAL A 4 -10.47 -5.30 4.66
CA VAL A 4 -11.50 -5.58 3.65
C VAL A 4 -11.19 -6.83 2.84
N HIS A 5 -9.90 -7.09 2.54
CA HIS A 5 -9.46 -8.25 1.75
C HIS A 5 -9.19 -9.50 2.60
N GLY A 6 -9.24 -9.38 3.94
CA GLY A 6 -8.97 -10.47 4.88
C GLY A 6 -7.49 -10.86 4.96
N TYR A 7 -7.17 -11.73 5.93
CA TYR A 7 -5.83 -12.28 6.13
C TYR A 7 -5.85 -13.74 5.67
N ASN A 8 -5.55 -14.00 4.40
CA ASN A 8 -5.53 -15.35 3.85
C ASN A 8 -4.37 -15.54 2.85
N GLN A 9 -4.06 -16.79 2.51
CA GLN A 9 -2.92 -17.12 1.66
C GLN A 9 -3.00 -16.46 0.25
N ARG A 10 -4.20 -16.35 -0.34
CA ARG A 10 -4.40 -15.69 -1.65
C ARG A 10 -4.03 -14.21 -1.57
N GLU A 11 -4.43 -13.53 -0.49
CA GLU A 11 -4.08 -12.14 -0.26
C GLU A 11 -2.58 -11.94 -0.05
N ASN A 12 -1.93 -12.82 0.71
CA ASN A 12 -0.49 -12.77 0.91
C ASN A 12 0.29 -12.95 -0.41
N ILE A 13 -0.16 -13.82 -1.32
CA ILE A 13 0.42 -13.97 -2.66
C ILE A 13 0.24 -12.68 -3.47
N ARG A 14 -0.98 -12.12 -3.47
CA ARG A 14 -1.28 -10.86 -4.17
C ARG A 14 -0.38 -9.70 -3.69
N LEU A 15 -0.19 -9.56 -2.38
CA LEU A 15 0.69 -8.52 -1.81
C LEU A 15 2.15 -8.69 -2.24
N ARG A 16 2.61 -9.93 -2.38
CA ARG A 16 3.96 -10.23 -2.88
C ARG A 16 4.13 -9.88 -4.35
N ASP A 17 3.17 -10.27 -5.18
CA ASP A 17 3.19 -9.97 -6.63
C ASP A 17 3.16 -8.46 -6.85
N GLN A 18 2.32 -7.75 -6.08
CA GLN A 18 2.28 -6.29 -6.09
C GLN A 18 3.65 -5.69 -5.71
N ALA A 19 4.23 -6.12 -4.61
CA ALA A 19 5.49 -5.58 -4.13
C ALA A 19 6.64 -5.82 -5.12
N SER A 20 6.76 -7.03 -5.68
CA SER A 20 7.81 -7.37 -6.64
C SER A 20 7.65 -6.61 -7.97
N THR A 21 6.42 -6.52 -8.49
CA THR A 21 6.12 -5.83 -9.76
C THR A 21 6.34 -4.32 -9.66
N LEU A 22 6.03 -3.72 -8.50
CA LEU A 22 6.08 -2.28 -8.30
C LEU A 22 7.35 -1.80 -7.59
N ALA A 23 8.27 -2.69 -7.20
CA ALA A 23 9.42 -2.35 -6.37
C ALA A 23 10.24 -1.19 -6.95
N GLU A 24 10.62 -1.26 -8.21
CA GLU A 24 11.38 -0.19 -8.87
C GLU A 24 10.57 1.10 -8.94
N LEU A 25 9.29 1.05 -9.36
CA LEU A 25 8.45 2.22 -9.50
C LEU A 25 8.26 2.98 -8.18
N LEU A 26 8.03 2.26 -7.09
CA LEU A 26 7.71 2.85 -5.80
C LEU A 26 8.94 3.21 -4.97
N HIS A 27 10.06 2.45 -5.14
CA HIS A 27 11.19 2.48 -4.22
C HIS A 27 12.53 2.84 -4.84
N TYR A 28 12.63 3.20 -6.15
CA TYR A 28 13.91 3.58 -6.76
C TYR A 28 14.65 4.71 -6.02
N ASP A 29 13.92 5.51 -5.27
CA ASP A 29 14.41 6.65 -4.47
C ASP A 29 14.12 6.48 -2.95
N THR A 30 13.87 5.23 -2.50
CA THR A 30 13.67 4.91 -1.07
C THR A 30 14.92 4.24 -0.54
N PHE A 31 15.73 4.98 0.18
CA PHE A 31 16.90 4.47 0.88
C PHE A 31 17.18 5.34 2.11
N TYR A 32 17.83 4.76 3.12
CA TYR A 32 18.16 5.42 4.38
C TYR A 32 19.65 5.32 4.66
N PRO A 33 20.26 6.38 5.24
CA PRO A 33 21.69 6.40 5.53
C PRO A 33 22.13 5.32 6.51
N ALA A 34 23.44 4.97 6.45
CA ALA A 34 24.05 4.04 7.39
C ALA A 34 23.89 4.49 8.85
N GLY A 35 23.58 3.54 9.73
CA GLY A 35 23.40 3.77 11.17
C GLY A 35 22.08 4.42 11.57
N CYS A 36 21.20 4.82 10.62
CA CYS A 36 19.89 5.37 10.94
C CYS A 36 18.96 4.34 11.57
N GLN A 37 18.12 4.80 12.50
CA GLN A 37 16.99 4.05 13.05
C GLN A 37 15.74 4.33 12.22
N VAL A 38 15.21 3.31 11.58
CA VAL A 38 14.04 3.40 10.69
C VAL A 38 12.89 2.60 11.30
N LEU A 39 11.70 3.18 11.39
CA LEU A 39 10.47 2.47 11.74
C LEU A 39 9.66 2.22 10.47
N GLU A 40 9.41 0.96 10.13
CA GLU A 40 8.40 0.57 9.15
C GLU A 40 7.10 0.26 9.89
N ALA A 41 6.07 1.08 9.68
CA ALA A 41 4.79 0.93 10.35
C ALA A 41 3.75 0.26 9.44
N GLY A 42 3.29 -0.94 9.85
CA GLY A 42 2.34 -1.76 9.09
C GLY A 42 3.03 -2.60 8.02
N CYS A 43 4.05 -3.37 8.39
CA CYS A 43 4.85 -4.16 7.44
C CYS A 43 4.09 -5.36 6.84
N GLY A 44 2.95 -5.75 7.41
CA GLY A 44 2.19 -6.92 6.98
C GLY A 44 3.06 -8.17 6.93
N VAL A 45 3.02 -8.87 5.81
CA VAL A 45 3.83 -10.07 5.54
C VAL A 45 5.27 -9.76 5.07
N GLY A 46 5.75 -8.54 5.26
CA GLY A 46 7.11 -8.12 4.91
C GLY A 46 7.34 -7.94 3.40
N ALA A 47 6.28 -7.70 2.63
CA ALA A 47 6.38 -7.58 1.17
C ALA A 47 7.24 -6.37 0.75
N GLN A 48 7.11 -5.24 1.43
CA GLN A 48 7.91 -4.03 1.19
C GLN A 48 9.22 -4.04 1.98
N THR A 49 9.26 -4.72 3.13
CA THR A 49 10.39 -4.79 4.04
C THR A 49 11.66 -5.28 3.35
N ILE A 50 11.55 -6.29 2.46
CA ILE A 50 12.68 -6.83 1.70
C ILE A 50 13.34 -5.74 0.87
N THR A 51 12.53 -4.98 0.10
CA THR A 51 13.04 -3.90 -0.76
C THR A 51 13.65 -2.78 0.09
N LEU A 52 12.97 -2.39 1.17
CA LEU A 52 13.43 -1.34 2.08
C LEU A 52 14.79 -1.69 2.70
N ALA A 53 14.94 -2.92 3.20
CA ALA A 53 16.15 -3.41 3.83
C ALA A 53 17.30 -3.58 2.82
N SER A 54 17.02 -4.08 1.61
CA SER A 54 18.01 -4.23 0.55
C SER A 54 18.53 -2.89 0.04
N ASN A 55 17.67 -1.88 -0.06
CA ASN A 55 18.05 -0.52 -0.45
C ASN A 55 18.81 0.24 0.67
N SER A 56 18.74 -0.25 1.91
CA SER A 56 19.29 0.41 3.09
C SER A 56 20.05 -0.58 3.98
N PRO A 57 21.09 -1.27 3.46
CA PRO A 57 21.72 -2.42 4.14
C PRO A 57 22.38 -2.08 5.47
N ASP A 58 22.82 -0.84 5.63
CA ASP A 58 23.50 -0.36 6.83
C ASP A 58 22.58 0.44 7.78
N ALA A 59 21.30 0.57 7.48
CA ALA A 59 20.29 1.14 8.39
C ALA A 59 19.72 0.05 9.31
N HIS A 60 19.23 0.44 10.48
CA HIS A 60 18.53 -0.46 11.41
C HIS A 60 17.03 -0.28 11.27
N ILE A 61 16.33 -1.29 10.75
CA ILE A 61 14.90 -1.22 10.49
C ILE A 61 14.14 -1.98 11.59
N THR A 62 13.19 -1.30 12.22
CA THR A 62 12.20 -1.92 13.11
C THR A 62 10.87 -1.96 12.38
N SER A 63 10.41 -3.15 12.01
CA SER A 63 9.15 -3.36 11.29
C SER A 63 8.05 -3.78 12.25
N ILE A 64 6.93 -3.08 12.26
CA ILE A 64 5.80 -3.37 13.14
C ILE A 64 4.54 -3.71 12.34
N ASP A 65 3.73 -4.60 12.89
CA ASP A 65 2.36 -4.87 12.47
C ASP A 65 1.49 -5.27 13.65
N ILE A 66 0.18 -5.09 13.53
CA ILE A 66 -0.80 -5.50 14.56
C ILE A 66 -1.02 -7.02 14.56
N SER A 67 -0.79 -7.67 13.41
CA SER A 67 -1.01 -9.10 13.18
C SER A 67 0.24 -9.91 13.49
N ALA A 68 0.21 -10.70 14.58
CA ALA A 68 1.29 -11.61 14.92
C ALA A 68 1.56 -12.68 13.84
N SER A 69 0.52 -13.13 13.14
CA SER A 69 0.67 -14.11 12.04
C SER A 69 1.37 -13.50 10.83
N SER A 70 1.07 -12.24 10.49
CA SER A 70 1.76 -11.53 9.42
C SER A 70 3.23 -11.32 9.75
N LEU A 71 3.56 -10.95 10.99
CA LEU A 71 4.94 -10.78 11.45
C LEU A 71 5.74 -12.10 11.41
N ALA A 72 5.11 -13.23 11.74
CA ALA A 72 5.76 -14.53 11.64
C ALA A 72 6.13 -14.85 10.18
N GLU A 73 5.23 -14.60 9.23
CA GLU A 73 5.50 -14.77 7.80
C GLU A 73 6.60 -13.80 7.33
N ALA A 74 6.53 -12.54 7.73
CA ALA A 74 7.54 -11.52 7.41
C ALA A 74 8.94 -11.95 7.90
N SER A 75 9.03 -12.43 9.14
CA SER A 75 10.30 -12.89 9.74
C SER A 75 10.90 -14.06 8.98
N MET A 76 10.09 -15.05 8.58
CA MET A 76 10.57 -16.16 7.76
C MET A 76 11.15 -15.66 6.42
N ARG A 77 10.44 -14.78 5.73
CA ARG A 77 10.86 -14.24 4.43
C ARG A 77 12.16 -13.44 4.50
N ILE A 78 12.31 -12.62 5.53
CA ILE A 78 13.53 -11.83 5.75
C ILE A 78 14.71 -12.75 6.04
N THR A 79 14.49 -13.82 6.82
CA THR A 79 15.53 -14.83 7.10
C THR A 79 15.92 -15.59 5.84
N GLU A 80 14.95 -16.05 5.02
CA GLU A 80 15.17 -16.71 3.75
C GLU A 80 15.94 -15.83 2.74
N ALA A 81 15.70 -14.53 2.77
CA ALA A 81 16.41 -13.55 1.94
C ALA A 81 17.83 -13.22 2.47
N GLY A 82 18.24 -13.76 3.62
CA GLY A 82 19.55 -13.48 4.24
C GLY A 82 19.70 -12.05 4.76
N ILE A 83 18.61 -11.35 5.01
CA ILE A 83 18.60 -9.96 5.48
C ILE A 83 18.75 -9.96 7.01
N THR A 84 19.67 -9.14 7.53
CA THR A 84 20.06 -9.13 8.95
C THR A 84 19.83 -7.80 9.67
N ASN A 85 19.45 -6.76 8.94
CA ASN A 85 19.27 -5.40 9.47
C ASN A 85 17.81 -5.05 9.82
N VAL A 86 16.93 -6.06 9.93
CA VAL A 86 15.51 -5.91 10.27
C VAL A 86 15.20 -6.60 11.59
N SER A 87 14.44 -5.95 12.45
CA SER A 87 13.81 -6.50 13.64
C SER A 87 12.29 -6.35 13.57
N PHE A 88 11.55 -7.33 14.11
CA PHE A 88 10.08 -7.31 14.09
C PHE A 88 9.52 -7.13 15.50
N GLN A 89 8.45 -6.34 15.62
CA GLN A 89 7.74 -6.14 16.86
C GLN A 89 6.24 -6.02 16.60
N GLN A 90 5.42 -6.74 17.36
CA GLN A 90 3.98 -6.55 17.32
C GLN A 90 3.60 -5.23 17.96
N GLY A 91 2.76 -4.42 17.30
CA GLY A 91 2.35 -3.12 17.81
C GLY A 91 1.15 -2.54 17.07
N ASP A 92 0.36 -1.75 17.81
CA ASP A 92 -0.71 -0.93 17.26
C ASP A 92 -0.15 0.47 16.99
N ILE A 93 -0.29 0.97 15.76
CA ILE A 93 0.18 2.30 15.32
C ILE A 93 -0.34 3.45 16.20
N PHE A 94 -1.49 3.25 16.87
CA PHE A 94 -2.07 4.22 17.79
C PHE A 94 -1.50 4.15 19.22
N ASN A 95 -0.76 3.08 19.56
CA ASN A 95 -0.20 2.87 20.88
C ASN A 95 1.12 2.09 20.84
N LEU A 96 2.15 2.70 20.26
CA LEU A 96 3.47 2.10 20.10
C LEU A 96 4.33 2.24 21.36
N PRO A 97 5.05 1.18 21.79
CA PRO A 97 5.84 1.18 23.03
C PRO A 97 7.24 1.80 22.83
N PHE A 98 7.35 2.79 21.96
CA PHE A 98 8.60 3.50 21.71
C PHE A 98 8.60 4.86 22.42
N LYS A 99 9.79 5.31 22.81
CA LYS A 99 9.96 6.66 23.35
C LYS A 99 9.81 7.70 22.24
N PRO A 100 9.36 8.92 22.55
CA PRO A 100 9.45 10.04 21.63
C PRO A 100 10.88 10.20 21.08
N ASP A 101 11.01 10.73 19.86
CA ASP A 101 12.29 11.03 19.23
C ASP A 101 13.24 9.82 19.09
N SER A 102 12.70 8.61 18.87
CA SER A 102 13.49 7.35 18.77
C SER A 102 13.99 7.06 17.37
N PHE A 103 13.30 7.55 16.31
CA PHE A 103 13.58 7.19 14.94
C PHE A 103 14.05 8.38 14.11
N ASP A 104 15.05 8.14 13.27
CA ASP A 104 15.52 9.12 12.28
C ASP A 104 14.55 9.21 11.10
N HIS A 105 13.96 8.06 10.70
CA HIS A 105 13.03 7.96 9.60
C HIS A 105 11.86 7.02 9.93
N ILE A 106 10.70 7.30 9.33
CA ILE A 106 9.53 6.42 9.39
C ILE A 106 9.08 6.13 7.96
N PHE A 107 8.72 4.87 7.70
CA PHE A 107 8.18 4.40 6.44
C PHE A 107 6.80 3.78 6.64
N VAL A 108 5.85 4.18 5.80
CA VAL A 108 4.46 3.69 5.79
C VAL A 108 4.07 3.40 4.35
N CYS A 109 3.57 2.20 4.07
CA CYS A 109 3.16 1.82 2.72
C CYS A 109 1.88 0.99 2.73
N PHE A 110 0.82 1.50 2.12
CA PHE A 110 -0.50 0.85 2.01
C PHE A 110 -1.14 0.55 3.38
N VAL A 111 -1.04 1.49 4.30
CA VAL A 111 -1.56 1.36 5.68
C VAL A 111 -2.64 2.39 5.98
N LEU A 112 -2.39 3.67 5.66
CA LEU A 112 -3.31 4.75 6.03
C LEU A 112 -4.68 4.57 5.40
N GLU A 113 -4.75 3.99 4.22
CA GLU A 113 -6.00 3.68 3.50
C GLU A 113 -6.96 2.79 4.30
N HIS A 114 -6.43 2.00 5.25
CA HIS A 114 -7.19 1.09 6.10
C HIS A 114 -7.59 1.69 7.44
N LEU A 115 -6.99 2.82 7.83
CA LEU A 115 -7.19 3.40 9.15
C LEU A 115 -8.39 4.33 9.21
N PRO A 116 -9.24 4.24 10.25
CA PRO A 116 -10.38 5.16 10.41
C PRO A 116 -9.94 6.59 10.80
N MET A 117 -8.73 6.75 11.33
CA MET A 117 -8.18 8.02 11.78
C MET A 117 -6.72 8.18 11.29
N PRO A 118 -6.49 8.33 9.98
CA PRO A 118 -5.12 8.39 9.43
C PRO A 118 -4.32 9.59 9.95
N GLY A 119 -4.95 10.74 10.17
CA GLY A 119 -4.32 11.89 10.79
C GLY A 119 -3.80 11.61 12.19
N LYS A 120 -4.58 10.88 13.02
CA LYS A 120 -4.14 10.48 14.36
C LYS A 120 -2.97 9.50 14.33
N ALA A 121 -2.97 8.56 13.39
CA ALA A 121 -1.84 7.66 13.19
C ALA A 121 -0.57 8.45 12.83
N LEU A 122 -0.68 9.41 11.92
CA LEU A 122 0.42 10.29 11.54
C LEU A 122 0.93 11.15 12.71
N GLU A 123 0.05 11.63 13.60
CA GLU A 123 0.46 12.33 14.84
C GLU A 123 1.26 11.41 15.78
N CYS A 124 0.79 10.17 15.98
CA CYS A 124 1.51 9.19 16.80
C CYS A 124 2.90 8.90 16.22
N LEU A 125 2.99 8.68 14.91
CA LEU A 125 4.25 8.44 14.23
C LEU A 125 5.17 9.66 14.28
N LYS A 126 4.65 10.89 14.07
CA LYS A 126 5.44 12.12 14.15
C LYS A 126 6.09 12.29 15.52
N ASN A 127 5.40 11.91 16.59
CA ASN A 127 5.96 11.98 17.95
C ASN A 127 7.19 11.09 18.11
N LEU A 128 7.27 9.97 17.40
CA LEU A 128 8.40 9.05 17.43
C LEU A 128 9.60 9.50 16.60
N LEU A 129 9.42 10.42 15.65
CA LEU A 129 10.51 10.98 14.85
C LEU A 129 11.35 11.93 15.67
N LYS A 130 12.66 11.85 15.52
CA LYS A 130 13.61 12.89 15.97
C LYS A 130 13.36 14.21 15.26
N LEU A 131 13.75 15.32 15.88
CA LEU A 131 13.71 16.63 15.22
C LEU A 131 14.53 16.60 13.94
N GLY A 132 13.94 17.01 12.84
CA GLY A 132 14.55 16.95 11.52
C GLY A 132 14.47 15.59 10.83
N GLY A 133 13.94 14.57 11.50
CA GLY A 133 13.64 13.28 10.91
C GLY A 133 12.51 13.33 9.87
N THR A 134 12.40 12.31 9.03
CA THR A 134 11.44 12.29 7.91
C THR A 134 10.47 11.12 7.99
N ILE A 135 9.27 11.35 7.48
CA ILE A 135 8.31 10.27 7.17
C ILE A 135 8.20 10.11 5.65
N THR A 136 8.21 8.87 5.20
CA THR A 136 7.85 8.49 3.82
C THR A 136 6.54 7.72 3.87
N VAL A 137 5.55 8.17 3.09
CA VAL A 137 4.24 7.51 2.99
C VAL A 137 3.96 7.18 1.53
N ILE A 138 3.56 5.95 1.24
CA ILE A 138 3.14 5.50 -0.09
C ILE A 138 1.73 4.94 0.01
N GLU A 139 0.79 5.48 -0.78
CA GLU A 139 -0.60 5.05 -0.78
C GLU A 139 -1.19 5.04 -2.20
N GLY A 140 -2.19 4.19 -2.41
CA GLY A 140 -2.90 4.10 -3.66
C GLY A 140 -4.05 5.08 -3.79
N ASP A 141 -4.53 5.23 -5.03
CA ASP A 141 -5.72 6.03 -5.35
C ASP A 141 -6.59 5.30 -6.37
N HIS A 142 -7.57 4.57 -5.89
CA HIS A 142 -8.46 3.78 -6.75
C HIS A 142 -9.31 4.64 -7.70
N GLY A 143 -9.54 5.90 -7.34
CA GLY A 143 -10.24 6.86 -8.19
C GLY A 143 -9.38 7.43 -9.33
N SER A 144 -8.07 7.11 -9.39
CA SER A 144 -7.17 7.50 -10.48
C SER A 144 -7.07 6.44 -11.59
N THR A 145 -7.93 5.42 -11.55
CA THR A 145 -7.92 4.33 -12.54
C THR A 145 -8.57 4.77 -13.84
N TYR A 146 -7.88 4.59 -14.96
CA TYR A 146 -8.42 4.72 -16.31
C TYR A 146 -7.82 3.66 -17.23
N PHE A 147 -8.59 3.25 -18.26
CA PHE A 147 -8.23 2.10 -19.07
C PHE A 147 -8.91 2.14 -20.44
N TYR A 148 -8.36 1.37 -21.37
CA TYR A 148 -8.94 1.13 -22.70
C TYR A 148 -8.97 -0.39 -22.96
N PRO A 149 -10.06 -0.94 -23.56
CA PRO A 149 -11.32 -0.27 -23.88
C PRO A 149 -12.06 0.22 -22.64
N ASP A 150 -12.78 1.33 -22.79
CA ASP A 150 -13.57 1.90 -21.72
C ASP A 150 -14.77 1.03 -21.36
N SER A 151 -15.17 1.00 -20.08
CA SER A 151 -16.28 0.17 -19.59
C SER A 151 -16.91 0.76 -18.32
N ASP A 152 -18.19 1.11 -18.41
CA ASP A 152 -18.97 1.54 -17.25
C ASP A 152 -19.11 0.43 -16.20
N ALA A 153 -19.25 -0.82 -16.63
CA ALA A 153 -19.31 -1.97 -15.74
C ALA A 153 -18.03 -2.11 -14.90
N ALA A 154 -16.84 -1.95 -15.54
CA ALA A 154 -15.56 -1.97 -14.83
C ALA A 154 -15.44 -0.81 -13.84
N ARG A 155 -15.83 0.42 -14.23
CA ARG A 155 -15.84 1.57 -13.30
C ARG A 155 -16.74 1.33 -12.10
N ARG A 156 -17.94 0.74 -12.31
CA ARG A 156 -18.86 0.40 -11.23
C ARG A 156 -18.29 -0.67 -10.30
N ALA A 157 -17.61 -1.69 -10.82
CA ALA A 157 -16.95 -2.71 -10.02
C ALA A 157 -15.82 -2.10 -9.15
N ILE A 158 -14.98 -1.23 -9.72
CA ILE A 158 -13.93 -0.49 -8.98
C ILE A 158 -14.55 0.40 -7.90
N LEU A 159 -15.65 1.10 -8.21
CA LEU A 159 -16.36 1.94 -7.24
C LEU A 159 -16.92 1.13 -6.06
N CYS A 160 -17.24 -0.16 -6.24
CA CYS A 160 -17.63 -1.03 -5.14
C CYS A 160 -16.49 -1.18 -4.10
N GLN A 161 -15.25 -1.35 -4.54
CA GLN A 161 -14.07 -1.37 -3.65
C GLN A 161 -13.98 -0.09 -2.83
N VAL A 162 -14.08 1.07 -3.47
CA VAL A 162 -14.03 2.38 -2.79
C VAL A 162 -15.15 2.49 -1.74
N LYS A 163 -16.37 2.06 -2.08
CA LYS A 163 -17.52 2.12 -1.17
C LYS A 163 -17.40 1.12 0.00
N LEU A 164 -16.93 -0.09 -0.25
CA LEU A 164 -16.73 -1.10 0.80
C LEU A 164 -15.64 -0.66 1.78
N GLN A 165 -14.52 -0.15 1.28
CA GLN A 165 -13.45 0.35 2.13
C GLN A 165 -13.90 1.54 2.98
N LYS A 166 -14.69 2.47 2.40
CA LYS A 166 -15.30 3.57 3.15
C LYS A 166 -16.27 3.08 4.25
N ARG A 167 -17.10 2.05 3.97
CA ARG A 167 -17.98 1.44 4.99
C ARG A 167 -17.19 0.77 6.11
N ALA A 168 -16.01 0.24 5.82
CA ALA A 168 -15.09 -0.32 6.81
C ALA A 168 -14.31 0.74 7.61
N GLY A 169 -14.49 2.03 7.30
CA GLY A 169 -13.83 3.16 7.95
C GLY A 169 -12.50 3.59 7.31
N GLY A 170 -12.13 3.01 6.17
CA GLY A 170 -10.93 3.35 5.41
C GLY A 170 -11.20 4.33 4.27
N ASN A 171 -10.16 4.62 3.48
CA ASN A 171 -10.22 5.53 2.32
C ASN A 171 -9.35 5.01 1.16
N ALA A 172 -9.98 4.35 0.18
CA ALA A 172 -9.31 3.82 -1.01
C ALA A 172 -8.71 4.88 -1.95
N ASN A 173 -8.96 6.16 -1.69
CA ASN A 173 -8.44 7.29 -2.47
C ASN A 173 -7.45 8.15 -1.68
N ILE A 174 -6.93 7.66 -0.57
CA ILE A 174 -6.13 8.46 0.37
C ILE A 174 -4.82 8.98 -0.25
N GLY A 175 -4.31 8.32 -1.28
CA GLY A 175 -3.08 8.75 -1.96
C GLY A 175 -3.11 10.22 -2.40
N ARG A 176 -4.24 10.69 -2.96
CA ARG A 176 -4.41 12.10 -3.36
C ARG A 176 -4.50 13.07 -2.18
N GLU A 177 -4.71 12.56 -0.96
CA GLU A 177 -4.89 13.33 0.27
C GLU A 177 -3.60 13.43 1.10
N LEU A 178 -2.48 12.81 0.67
CA LEU A 178 -1.26 12.75 1.47
C LEU A 178 -0.71 14.15 1.82
N TYR A 179 -0.75 15.10 0.87
CA TYR A 179 -0.29 16.47 1.15
C TYR A 179 -1.11 17.14 2.26
N PRO A 180 -2.44 17.29 2.13
CA PRO A 180 -3.25 17.91 3.18
C PRO A 180 -3.19 17.15 4.52
N LEU A 181 -3.09 15.82 4.52
CA LEU A 181 -2.96 15.04 5.76
C LEU A 181 -1.64 15.34 6.49
N LEU A 182 -0.51 15.29 5.80
CA LEU A 182 0.80 15.59 6.40
C LEU A 182 0.88 17.07 6.85
N ASN A 183 0.34 17.99 6.06
CA ASN A 183 0.30 19.40 6.40
C ASN A 183 -0.54 19.66 7.65
N ALA A 184 -1.72 19.05 7.77
CA ALA A 184 -2.60 19.19 8.93
C ALA A 184 -1.96 18.68 10.23
N VAL A 185 -1.14 17.65 10.16
CA VAL A 185 -0.36 17.13 11.29
C VAL A 185 0.88 18.00 11.60
N GLY A 186 1.18 18.97 10.73
CA GLY A 186 2.27 19.93 10.91
C GLY A 186 3.65 19.40 10.51
N PHE A 187 3.74 18.48 9.54
CA PHE A 187 4.99 18.20 8.85
C PHE A 187 5.39 19.39 7.98
N SER A 188 6.67 19.60 7.82
CA SER A 188 7.26 20.64 6.97
C SER A 188 7.95 20.04 5.74
N SER A 189 8.34 20.86 4.77
CA SER A 189 9.05 20.45 3.56
C SER A 189 8.38 19.25 2.86
N ILE A 190 7.04 19.25 2.81
CA ILE A 190 6.27 18.16 2.24
C ILE A 190 6.46 18.14 0.73
N HIS A 191 6.91 16.99 0.22
CA HIS A 191 7.01 16.72 -1.21
C HIS A 191 6.16 15.49 -1.55
N VAL A 192 5.25 15.62 -2.52
CA VAL A 192 4.43 14.52 -3.01
C VAL A 192 4.74 14.27 -4.48
N SER A 193 5.06 13.02 -4.83
CA SER A 193 5.30 12.60 -6.21
C SER A 193 4.33 11.50 -6.63
N PRO A 194 3.53 11.73 -7.68
CA PRO A 194 2.74 10.67 -8.30
C PRO A 194 3.64 9.58 -8.89
N ARG A 195 3.27 8.32 -8.69
CA ARG A 195 3.91 7.13 -9.25
C ARG A 195 2.91 6.49 -10.20
N LEU A 196 3.00 6.87 -11.47
CA LEU A 196 2.06 6.41 -12.48
C LEU A 196 2.43 5.00 -12.96
N VAL A 197 1.52 4.07 -12.76
CA VAL A 197 1.53 2.77 -13.44
C VAL A 197 0.80 2.95 -14.77
N TYR A 198 1.54 2.77 -15.85
CA TYR A 198 1.00 2.68 -17.21
C TYR A 198 1.31 1.30 -17.76
N VAL A 199 0.29 0.60 -18.22
CA VAL A 199 0.40 -0.80 -18.68
C VAL A 199 -0.24 -0.93 -20.06
N ASP A 200 0.51 -1.53 -20.97
CA ASP A 200 0.07 -2.00 -22.27
C ASP A 200 0.80 -3.31 -22.63
N SER A 201 0.54 -3.89 -23.78
CA SER A 201 1.12 -5.18 -24.21
C SER A 201 2.66 -5.18 -24.34
N SER A 202 3.30 -4.01 -24.44
CA SER A 202 4.77 -3.90 -24.45
C SER A 202 5.41 -4.14 -23.07
N ARG A 203 4.58 -4.22 -22.00
CA ARG A 203 4.99 -4.40 -20.61
C ARG A 203 4.41 -5.67 -20.00
N PRO A 204 4.74 -6.88 -20.50
CA PRO A 204 4.08 -8.12 -20.10
C PRO A 204 4.18 -8.44 -18.60
N LEU A 205 5.26 -8.05 -17.94
CA LEU A 205 5.40 -8.21 -16.48
C LEU A 205 4.37 -7.35 -15.70
N PHE A 206 4.08 -6.14 -16.16
CA PHE A 206 3.05 -5.29 -15.54
C PHE A 206 1.63 -5.75 -15.91
N VAL A 207 1.42 -6.26 -17.13
CA VAL A 207 0.15 -6.87 -17.53
C VAL A 207 -0.19 -8.01 -16.58
N GLU A 208 0.74 -8.94 -16.38
CA GLU A 208 0.51 -10.11 -15.53
C GLU A 208 0.53 -9.75 -14.04
N GLY A 209 1.60 -9.11 -13.56
CA GLY A 209 1.81 -8.88 -12.14
C GLY A 209 0.90 -7.79 -11.55
N PHE A 210 0.72 -6.67 -12.26
CA PHE A 210 -0.09 -5.58 -11.73
C PHE A 210 -1.55 -5.65 -12.17
N THR A 211 -1.83 -5.65 -13.49
CA THR A 211 -3.21 -5.53 -13.96
C THR A 211 -4.03 -6.78 -13.64
N LYS A 212 -3.53 -7.99 -13.92
CA LYS A 212 -4.23 -9.24 -13.65
C LYS A 212 -4.15 -9.64 -12.17
N ASN A 213 -2.93 -9.95 -11.70
CA ASN A 213 -2.73 -10.64 -10.42
C ASN A 213 -2.87 -9.71 -9.21
N THR A 214 -2.71 -8.38 -9.40
CA THR A 214 -2.87 -7.42 -8.31
C THR A 214 -4.22 -6.70 -8.40
N PHE A 215 -4.43 -5.85 -9.40
CA PHE A 215 -5.58 -4.95 -9.42
C PHE A 215 -6.89 -5.69 -9.72
N THR A 216 -6.96 -6.41 -10.83
CA THR A 216 -8.19 -7.13 -11.22
C THR A 216 -8.54 -8.21 -10.20
N ALA A 217 -7.56 -8.98 -9.71
CA ALA A 217 -7.77 -9.99 -8.67
C ALA A 217 -8.28 -9.39 -7.35
N MET A 218 -7.82 -8.19 -6.97
CA MET A 218 -8.32 -7.46 -5.82
C MET A 218 -9.81 -7.07 -6.00
N ILE A 219 -10.17 -6.52 -7.17
CA ILE A 219 -11.58 -6.17 -7.46
C ILE A 219 -12.44 -7.44 -7.52
N GLU A 220 -11.99 -8.50 -8.18
CA GLU A 220 -12.71 -9.79 -8.22
C GLU A 220 -12.97 -10.35 -6.81
N GLY A 221 -12.00 -10.21 -5.91
CA GLY A 221 -12.10 -10.70 -4.53
C GLY A 221 -13.22 -10.09 -3.70
N ILE A 222 -13.74 -8.93 -4.07
CA ILE A 222 -14.84 -8.26 -3.36
C ILE A 222 -16.23 -8.52 -3.96
N ARG A 223 -16.34 -9.45 -4.94
CA ARG A 223 -17.61 -9.74 -5.64
C ARG A 223 -18.78 -9.99 -4.69
N GLN A 224 -18.61 -10.99 -3.82
CA GLN A 224 -19.69 -11.38 -2.90
C GLN A 224 -20.08 -10.22 -1.97
N ALA A 225 -19.11 -9.56 -1.35
CA ALA A 225 -19.37 -8.44 -0.46
C ALA A 225 -20.08 -7.27 -1.16
N SER A 226 -19.75 -7.02 -2.44
CA SER A 226 -20.35 -5.95 -3.25
C SER A 226 -21.83 -6.23 -3.56
N VAL A 227 -22.15 -7.46 -3.93
CA VAL A 227 -23.52 -7.90 -4.24
C VAL A 227 -24.37 -7.95 -2.97
N GLU A 228 -23.88 -8.57 -1.89
CA GLU A 228 -24.57 -8.64 -0.61
C GLU A 228 -24.84 -7.25 0.00
N ALA A 229 -23.93 -6.31 -0.24
CA ALA A 229 -24.10 -4.92 0.18
C ALA A 229 -25.04 -4.09 -0.70
N GLY A 230 -25.59 -4.67 -1.78
CA GLY A 230 -26.48 -4.01 -2.72
C GLY A 230 -25.83 -2.87 -3.52
N LEU A 231 -24.51 -2.92 -3.71
CA LEU A 231 -23.77 -1.89 -4.43
C LEU A 231 -23.82 -2.06 -5.94
N ILE A 232 -23.98 -3.31 -6.41
CA ILE A 232 -24.00 -3.71 -7.81
C ILE A 232 -24.72 -5.07 -7.92
N ASP A 233 -25.35 -5.35 -9.07
CA ASP A 233 -25.88 -6.68 -9.37
C ASP A 233 -24.75 -7.60 -9.90
N GLU A 234 -24.95 -8.92 -9.75
CA GLU A 234 -23.94 -9.93 -10.12
C GLU A 234 -23.52 -9.83 -11.59
N LYS A 235 -24.49 -9.69 -12.50
CA LYS A 235 -24.24 -9.63 -13.93
C LYS A 235 -23.35 -8.45 -14.29
N THR A 236 -23.67 -7.26 -13.79
CA THR A 236 -22.87 -6.05 -14.03
C THR A 236 -21.47 -6.16 -13.40
N PHE A 237 -21.35 -6.78 -12.21
CA PHE A 237 -20.04 -7.00 -11.60
C PHE A 237 -19.19 -7.92 -12.48
N ASP A 238 -19.74 -9.07 -12.91
CA ASP A 238 -19.02 -10.03 -13.74
C ASP A 238 -18.65 -9.46 -15.13
N GLU A 239 -19.50 -8.60 -15.69
CA GLU A 239 -19.18 -7.82 -16.90
C GLU A 239 -17.99 -6.87 -16.64
N GLY A 240 -17.97 -6.21 -15.48
CA GLY A 240 -16.88 -5.34 -15.07
C GLY A 240 -15.55 -6.07 -14.95
N ILE A 241 -15.54 -7.25 -14.34
CA ILE A 241 -14.33 -8.08 -14.23
C ILE A 241 -13.84 -8.53 -15.61
N ARG A 242 -14.74 -8.99 -16.49
CA ARG A 242 -14.35 -9.33 -17.88
C ARG A 242 -13.76 -8.13 -18.63
N ALA A 243 -14.31 -6.94 -18.42
CA ALA A 243 -13.80 -5.72 -19.02
C ALA A 243 -12.42 -5.33 -18.48
N LEU A 244 -12.14 -5.55 -17.19
CA LEU A 244 -10.80 -5.36 -16.63
C LEU A 244 -9.79 -6.34 -17.24
N TYR A 245 -10.14 -7.62 -17.37
CA TYR A 245 -9.28 -8.58 -18.07
C TYR A 245 -9.09 -8.21 -19.55
N ARG A 246 -10.10 -7.66 -20.25
CA ARG A 246 -10.00 -7.19 -21.62
C ARG A 246 -8.92 -6.12 -21.80
N THR A 247 -8.64 -5.31 -20.76
CA THR A 247 -7.56 -4.29 -20.83
C THR A 247 -6.15 -4.90 -20.89
N THR A 248 -6.02 -6.20 -20.71
CA THR A 248 -4.73 -6.92 -20.75
C THR A 248 -4.42 -7.57 -22.09
N GLU A 249 -5.28 -7.39 -23.09
CA GLU A 249 -5.07 -7.86 -24.45
C GLU A 249 -4.16 -6.89 -25.25
N ASP A 250 -3.81 -7.26 -26.46
CA ASP A 250 -2.78 -6.58 -27.26
C ASP A 250 -3.03 -5.07 -27.49
N ASP A 251 -4.29 -4.66 -27.60
CA ASP A 251 -4.70 -3.27 -27.77
C ASP A 251 -5.19 -2.62 -26.46
N GLY A 252 -5.07 -3.33 -25.35
CA GLY A 252 -5.53 -2.87 -24.05
C GLY A 252 -4.55 -1.92 -23.36
N VAL A 253 -5.10 -1.00 -22.55
CA VAL A 253 -4.31 -0.10 -21.71
C VAL A 253 -4.91 -0.04 -20.32
N PHE A 254 -4.05 -0.01 -19.30
CA PHE A 254 -4.47 0.19 -17.91
C PHE A 254 -3.56 1.20 -17.21
N CYS A 255 -4.15 2.14 -16.47
CA CYS A 255 -3.44 3.14 -15.71
C CYS A 255 -3.94 3.23 -14.28
N TYR A 256 -2.99 3.45 -13.36
CA TYR A 256 -3.24 3.65 -11.93
C TYR A 256 -2.18 4.56 -11.33
N THR A 257 -2.55 5.35 -10.32
CA THR A 257 -1.57 6.22 -9.65
C THR A 257 -1.44 5.85 -8.18
N PHE A 258 -0.21 5.59 -7.75
CA PHE A 258 0.18 5.68 -6.36
C PHE A 258 0.75 7.08 -6.07
N PHE A 259 0.75 7.47 -4.83
CA PHE A 259 1.37 8.72 -4.39
C PHE A 259 2.40 8.41 -3.32
N LYS A 260 3.61 8.95 -3.50
CA LYS A 260 4.66 8.91 -2.50
C LYS A 260 4.84 10.32 -1.93
N ALA A 261 4.68 10.44 -0.62
CA ALA A 261 4.88 11.69 0.10
C ALA A 261 6.06 11.56 1.06
N ILE A 262 6.87 12.60 1.16
CA ILE A 262 7.93 12.75 2.15
C ILE A 262 7.65 14.04 2.92
N GLY A 263 7.68 13.97 4.25
CA GLY A 263 7.52 15.12 5.13
C GLY A 263 8.59 15.13 6.22
N LYS A 264 8.97 16.31 6.71
CA LYS A 264 9.98 16.50 7.76
C LYS A 264 9.33 16.96 9.07
N LYS A 265 9.72 16.36 10.20
CA LYS A 265 9.34 16.82 11.54
C LYS A 265 10.01 18.14 11.91
#